data_2202434d7ceaf4a130fd2f82ca738c13
#
_entry.id   2202434d7ceaf4a130fd2f82ca738c13
#
_cell.length_a   1.000
_cell.length_b   1.000
_cell.length_c   1.000
_cell.angle_alpha   90.00
_cell.angle_beta   90.00
_cell.angle_gamma   90.00
#
_symmetry.space_group_name_H-M   'P 1'
#
loop_
_entity.id
_entity.type
_entity.pdbx_description
1 polymer ?
#
loop_
_entity_poly.entity_id
_entity_poly.type
_entity_poly.pdbx_seq_one_letter_code
_entity_poly.pdbx_strand_id
1 'polypeptide(L)'
;LACDIIIAAEHAEFGLPEPRVGLNAGAGGMHRLPRQIPMKVAMGMMLTGKRLSAQDAYRLGLANEVAPLADLLPTAERWAREIMECAPMAVRGSKQAATTGLDLPLEAAMNNSYFWVDRQASSPDRLEGMQAFVQKRSPQWKGDEGA
;
A
#
# COMPACT_ATOMS: atom_id res chain seq x y z
N LEU A 1 -2.42 -9.12 2.71
CA LEU A 1 -1.34 -8.52 3.52
C LEU A 1 -0.07 -8.20 2.69
N ALA A 2 0.06 -8.74 1.46
CA ALA A 2 1.21 -8.47 0.59
C ALA A 2 0.95 -7.36 -0.42
N CYS A 3 -0.28 -6.90 -0.54
CA CYS A 3 -0.67 -5.80 -1.44
C CYS A 3 -0.49 -4.45 -0.75
N ASP A 4 -0.24 -3.41 -1.56
CA ASP A 4 -0.08 -2.04 -1.06
C ASP A 4 -1.43 -1.38 -0.79
N ILE A 5 -2.45 -1.71 -1.58
CA ILE A 5 -3.83 -1.20 -1.50
C ILE A 5 -4.78 -2.38 -1.38
N ILE A 6 -5.74 -2.29 -0.48
CA ILE A 6 -6.76 -3.30 -0.26
C ILE A 6 -8.13 -2.63 -0.31
N ILE A 7 -8.95 -3.03 -1.28
CA ILE A 7 -10.36 -2.69 -1.36
C ILE A 7 -11.16 -3.93 -0.96
N ALA A 8 -12.04 -3.79 0.00
CA ALA A 8 -12.81 -4.91 0.53
C ALA A 8 -14.28 -4.80 0.17
N ALA A 9 -14.93 -5.91 -0.20
CA ALA A 9 -16.37 -5.95 -0.26
C ALA A 9 -16.97 -5.88 1.17
N GLU A 10 -18.15 -5.28 1.34
CA GLU A 10 -18.79 -5.09 2.65
C GLU A 10 -18.92 -6.39 3.47
N HIS A 11 -19.13 -7.52 2.80
CA HIS A 11 -19.26 -8.84 3.43
C HIS A 11 -17.94 -9.58 3.59
N ALA A 12 -16.81 -9.00 3.17
CA ALA A 12 -15.51 -9.66 3.27
C ALA A 12 -15.04 -9.77 4.71
N GLU A 13 -14.33 -10.85 4.99
CA GLU A 13 -13.71 -11.11 6.29
C GLU A 13 -12.22 -11.37 6.11
N PHE A 14 -11.43 -10.92 7.06
CA PHE A 14 -10.00 -11.15 7.13
C PHE A 14 -9.69 -12.05 8.33
N GLY A 15 -8.85 -13.05 8.16
CA GLY A 15 -8.51 -13.94 9.27
C GLY A 15 -7.27 -14.78 9.02
N LEU A 16 -6.72 -15.28 10.12
CA LEU A 16 -5.63 -16.26 10.16
C LEU A 16 -6.13 -17.46 10.99
N PRO A 17 -6.92 -18.38 10.39
CA PRO A 17 -7.57 -19.46 11.13
C PRO A 17 -6.67 -20.65 11.45
N GLU A 18 -5.41 -20.63 11.01
CA GLU A 18 -4.45 -21.72 11.12
C GLU A 18 -4.34 -22.32 12.53
N PRO A 19 -4.39 -21.55 13.64
CA PRO A 19 -4.30 -22.13 14.99
C PRO A 19 -5.42 -23.10 15.32
N ARG A 20 -6.59 -22.95 14.68
CA ARG A 20 -7.75 -23.83 14.90
C ARG A 20 -7.54 -25.25 14.34
N VAL A 21 -6.55 -25.41 13.47
CA VAL A 21 -6.17 -26.70 12.87
C VAL A 21 -4.73 -27.11 13.20
N GLY A 22 -4.15 -26.51 14.25
CA GLY A 22 -2.82 -26.86 14.73
C GLY A 22 -1.66 -26.34 13.89
N LEU A 23 -1.90 -25.33 13.05
CA LEU A 23 -0.91 -24.72 12.17
C LEU A 23 -0.60 -23.27 12.56
N ASN A 24 0.46 -22.73 11.98
CA ASN A 24 0.80 -21.30 12.05
C ASN A 24 0.56 -20.65 10.67
N ALA A 25 0.24 -19.36 10.65
CA ALA A 25 0.08 -18.56 9.43
C ALA A 25 1.44 -18.31 8.73
N GLY A 26 2.10 -19.41 8.32
CA GLY A 26 3.49 -19.45 7.85
C GLY A 26 3.74 -18.73 6.52
N ALA A 27 2.69 -18.51 5.70
CA ALA A 27 2.79 -17.74 4.43
C ALA A 27 2.97 -16.22 4.64
N GLY A 28 3.47 -15.82 5.79
CA GLY A 28 3.79 -14.42 6.14
C GLY A 28 2.69 -13.71 6.94
N GLY A 29 1.55 -14.37 7.22
CA GLY A 29 0.46 -13.77 7.98
C GLY A 29 0.89 -13.33 9.38
N MET A 30 1.61 -14.20 10.11
CA MET A 30 2.09 -13.91 11.46
C MET A 30 3.15 -12.80 11.53
N HIS A 31 3.77 -12.43 10.41
CA HIS A 31 4.76 -11.36 10.35
C HIS A 31 4.18 -10.06 9.80
N ARG A 32 3.30 -10.14 8.78
CA ARG A 32 2.73 -8.96 8.13
C ARG A 32 1.59 -8.35 8.92
N LEU A 33 0.69 -9.17 9.49
CA LEU A 33 -0.48 -8.65 10.19
C LEU A 33 -0.10 -7.72 11.36
N PRO A 34 0.81 -8.10 12.30
CA PRO A 34 1.16 -7.24 13.43
C PRO A 34 1.96 -5.98 13.06
N ARG A 35 2.41 -5.85 11.80
CA ARG A 35 3.04 -4.64 11.27
C ARG A 35 2.04 -3.68 10.61
N GLN A 36 0.84 -4.16 10.32
CA GLN A 36 -0.18 -3.39 9.58
C GLN A 36 -1.35 -2.92 10.46
N ILE A 37 -1.61 -3.62 11.58
CA ILE A 37 -2.67 -3.24 12.52
C ILE A 37 -2.15 -3.27 13.97
N PRO A 38 -2.88 -2.66 14.92
CA PRO A 38 -2.48 -2.67 16.33
C PRO A 38 -2.19 -4.09 16.85
N MET A 39 -1.04 -4.26 17.53
CA MET A 39 -0.53 -5.55 18.00
C MET A 39 -1.56 -6.36 18.78
N LYS A 40 -2.36 -5.72 19.65
CA LYS A 40 -3.36 -6.44 20.46
C LYS A 40 -4.48 -7.05 19.60
N VAL A 41 -4.88 -6.36 18.53
CA VAL A 41 -5.87 -6.87 17.57
C VAL A 41 -5.27 -8.03 16.78
N ALA A 42 -4.06 -7.86 16.24
CA ALA A 42 -3.33 -8.91 15.52
C ALA A 42 -3.16 -10.18 16.38
N MET A 43 -2.76 -10.02 17.66
CA MET A 43 -2.64 -11.15 18.59
C MET A 43 -3.98 -11.82 18.86
N GLY A 44 -5.06 -11.03 19.03
CA GLY A 44 -6.42 -11.59 19.17
C GLY A 44 -6.81 -12.47 17.99
N MET A 45 -6.54 -12.03 16.77
CA MET A 45 -6.79 -12.81 15.55
C MET A 45 -5.91 -14.05 15.46
N MET A 46 -4.60 -13.89 15.63
CA MET A 46 -3.62 -14.99 15.48
C MET A 46 -3.75 -16.08 16.54
N LEU A 47 -4.10 -15.74 17.79
CA LEU A 47 -4.19 -16.72 18.86
C LEU A 47 -5.56 -17.42 18.92
N THR A 48 -6.60 -16.83 18.38
CA THR A 48 -7.95 -17.38 18.44
C THR A 48 -8.50 -17.85 17.09
N GLY A 49 -7.86 -17.47 15.99
CA GLY A 49 -8.37 -17.66 14.63
C GLY A 49 -9.69 -16.89 14.39
N LYS A 50 -9.97 -15.82 15.16
CA LYS A 50 -11.11 -14.94 14.90
C LYS A 50 -10.91 -14.14 13.62
N ARG A 51 -12.04 -13.84 12.99
CA ARG A 51 -12.07 -13.02 11.78
C ARG A 51 -12.36 -11.56 12.12
N LEU A 52 -11.90 -10.69 11.25
CA LEU A 52 -12.14 -9.26 11.26
C LEU A 52 -13.08 -8.92 10.10
N SER A 53 -14.11 -8.13 10.36
CA SER A 53 -15.02 -7.66 9.29
C SER A 53 -14.31 -6.66 8.37
N ALA A 54 -14.85 -6.45 7.16
CA ALA A 54 -14.35 -5.44 6.23
C ALA A 54 -14.35 -4.03 6.88
N GLN A 55 -15.40 -3.69 7.62
CA GLN A 55 -15.52 -2.40 8.30
C GLN A 55 -14.48 -2.22 9.42
N ASP A 56 -14.21 -3.27 10.18
CA ASP A 56 -13.17 -3.20 11.19
C ASP A 56 -11.77 -3.16 10.57
N ALA A 57 -11.56 -3.89 9.46
CA ALA A 57 -10.34 -3.80 8.67
C ALA A 57 -10.07 -2.36 8.17
N TYR A 58 -11.11 -1.68 7.70
CA TYR A 58 -11.04 -0.28 7.31
C TYR A 58 -10.71 0.64 8.50
N ARG A 59 -11.42 0.49 9.63
CA ARG A 59 -11.16 1.29 10.85
C ARG A 59 -9.75 1.13 11.38
N LEU A 60 -9.15 -0.04 11.20
CA LEU A 60 -7.79 -0.36 11.65
C LEU A 60 -6.71 0.01 10.63
N GLY A 61 -7.08 0.49 9.45
CA GLY A 61 -6.17 0.83 8.37
C GLY A 61 -5.61 -0.37 7.59
N LEU A 62 -6.22 -1.55 7.73
CA LEU A 62 -5.86 -2.74 6.95
C LEU A 62 -6.46 -2.68 5.55
N ALA A 63 -7.69 -2.21 5.41
CA ALA A 63 -8.33 -1.94 4.13
C ALA A 63 -8.36 -0.43 3.87
N ASN A 64 -8.11 -0.02 2.63
CA ASN A 64 -8.14 1.38 2.21
C ASN A 64 -9.57 1.86 1.97
N GLU A 65 -10.46 0.97 1.54
CA GLU A 65 -11.85 1.30 1.29
C GLU A 65 -12.73 0.05 1.38
N VAL A 66 -14.00 0.24 1.73
CA VAL A 66 -15.02 -0.81 1.73
C VAL A 66 -16.12 -0.40 0.77
N ALA A 67 -16.51 -1.30 -0.12
CA ALA A 67 -17.52 -1.05 -1.15
C ALA A 67 -18.55 -2.18 -1.21
N PRO A 68 -19.78 -1.93 -1.67
CA PRO A 68 -20.69 -2.97 -2.08
C PRO A 68 -20.06 -3.91 -3.10
N LEU A 69 -20.41 -5.19 -3.09
CA LEU A 69 -19.80 -6.17 -4.00
C LEU A 69 -19.91 -5.75 -5.48
N ALA A 70 -21.02 -5.15 -5.88
CA ALA A 70 -21.23 -4.68 -7.26
C ALA A 70 -20.25 -3.56 -7.65
N ASP A 71 -19.79 -2.76 -6.68
CA ASP A 71 -18.91 -1.61 -6.88
C ASP A 71 -17.44 -1.93 -6.57
N LEU A 72 -17.11 -3.16 -6.18
CA LEU A 72 -15.77 -3.54 -5.76
C LEU A 72 -14.72 -3.29 -6.86
N LEU A 73 -14.98 -3.79 -8.07
CA LEU A 73 -14.08 -3.59 -9.21
C LEU A 73 -14.05 -2.13 -9.68
N PRO A 74 -15.19 -1.44 -9.86
CA PRO A 74 -15.18 0.00 -10.17
C PRO A 74 -14.40 0.84 -9.16
N THR A 75 -14.50 0.51 -7.86
CA THR A 75 -13.73 1.19 -6.80
C THR A 75 -12.22 0.92 -6.94
N ALA A 76 -11.84 -0.34 -7.17
CA ALA A 76 -10.43 -0.69 -7.39
C ALA A 76 -9.86 -0.02 -8.65
N GLU A 77 -10.63 0.06 -9.74
CA GLU A 77 -10.24 0.77 -10.96
C GLU A 77 -10.08 2.28 -10.73
N ARG A 78 -10.94 2.90 -9.91
CA ARG A 78 -10.81 4.31 -9.53
C ARG A 78 -9.47 4.54 -8.83
N TRP A 79 -9.12 3.74 -7.82
CA TRP A 79 -7.83 3.79 -7.14
C TRP A 79 -6.66 3.62 -8.11
N ALA A 80 -6.76 2.69 -9.05
CA ALA A 80 -5.72 2.49 -10.06
C ALA A 80 -5.56 3.70 -10.98
N ARG A 81 -6.66 4.34 -11.40
CA ARG A 81 -6.62 5.57 -12.22
C ARG A 81 -5.99 6.72 -11.45
N GLU A 82 -6.35 6.93 -10.18
CA GLU A 82 -5.75 7.96 -9.31
C GLU A 82 -4.23 7.77 -9.19
N ILE A 83 -3.75 6.51 -9.07
CA ILE A 83 -2.31 6.21 -9.07
C ILE A 83 -1.68 6.52 -10.43
N MET A 84 -2.37 6.23 -11.53
CA MET A 84 -1.88 6.51 -12.89
C MET A 84 -1.82 8.01 -13.23
N GLU A 85 -2.54 8.86 -12.51
CA GLU A 85 -2.43 10.33 -12.61
C GLU A 85 -1.13 10.86 -11.99
N CYS A 86 -0.43 10.06 -11.21
CA CYS A 86 0.83 10.42 -10.57
C CYS A 86 2.04 10.05 -11.45
N ALA A 87 3.15 10.77 -11.27
CA ALA A 87 4.41 10.48 -11.98
C ALA A 87 4.90 9.06 -11.66
N PRO A 88 5.10 8.18 -12.64
CA PRO A 88 5.38 6.75 -12.40
C PRO A 88 6.61 6.49 -11.56
N MET A 89 7.71 7.23 -11.78
CA MET A 89 8.93 7.06 -10.98
C MET A 89 8.76 7.56 -9.55
N ALA A 90 7.97 8.62 -9.33
CA ALA A 90 7.67 9.12 -7.99
C ALA A 90 6.84 8.09 -7.19
N VAL A 91 5.87 7.44 -7.82
CA VAL A 91 5.09 6.35 -7.22
C VAL A 91 6.00 5.19 -6.82
N ARG A 92 6.86 4.72 -7.74
CA ARG A 92 7.82 3.64 -7.49
C ARG A 92 8.81 4.00 -6.38
N GLY A 93 9.34 5.23 -6.41
CA GLY A 93 10.27 5.75 -5.40
C GLY A 93 9.64 5.80 -4.02
N SER A 94 8.44 6.35 -3.92
CA SER A 94 7.70 6.43 -2.65
C SER A 94 7.41 5.04 -2.09
N LYS A 95 6.96 4.09 -2.94
CA LYS A 95 6.75 2.70 -2.52
C LYS A 95 8.05 2.06 -2.04
N GLN A 96 9.13 2.17 -2.80
CA GLN A 96 10.43 1.59 -2.43
C GLN A 96 10.93 2.17 -1.11
N ALA A 97 10.95 3.49 -0.96
CA ALA A 97 11.42 4.15 0.25
C ALA A 97 10.57 3.77 1.47
N ALA A 98 9.24 3.74 1.32
CA ALA A 98 8.34 3.36 2.40
C ALA A 98 8.54 1.89 2.82
N THR A 99 8.54 0.95 1.87
CA THR A 99 8.61 -0.48 2.20
C THR A 99 9.99 -0.91 2.72
N THR A 100 11.06 -0.44 2.08
CA THR A 100 12.44 -0.77 2.49
C THR A 100 12.87 0.00 3.74
N GLY A 101 12.42 1.26 3.87
CA GLY A 101 12.77 2.12 4.99
C GLY A 101 12.16 1.67 6.32
N LEU A 102 11.02 0.97 6.31
CA LEU A 102 10.42 0.43 7.54
C LEU A 102 11.29 -0.60 8.27
N ASP A 103 12.23 -1.22 7.60
CA ASP A 103 13.18 -2.18 8.20
C ASP A 103 14.43 -1.49 8.78
N LEU A 104 14.55 -0.17 8.64
CA LEU A 104 15.68 0.64 9.08
C LEU A 104 15.27 1.60 10.20
N PRO A 105 16.20 2.00 11.10
CA PRO A 105 16.00 3.18 11.94
C PRO A 105 15.73 4.41 11.06
N LEU A 106 14.85 5.32 11.51
CA LEU A 106 14.40 6.48 10.71
C LEU A 106 15.55 7.29 10.11
N GLU A 107 16.56 7.60 10.92
CA GLU A 107 17.71 8.36 10.45
C GLU A 107 18.48 7.62 9.34
N ALA A 108 18.67 6.30 9.47
CA ALA A 108 19.29 5.48 8.45
C ALA A 108 18.42 5.42 7.19
N ALA A 109 17.09 5.28 7.33
CA ALA A 109 16.17 5.30 6.20
C ALA A 109 16.20 6.62 5.43
N MET A 110 16.27 7.76 6.14
CA MET A 110 16.33 9.10 5.53
C MET A 110 17.65 9.37 4.79
N ASN A 111 18.75 8.74 5.20
CA ASN A 111 20.05 8.88 4.58
C ASN A 111 20.39 7.75 3.58
N ASN A 112 19.45 6.80 3.40
CA ASN A 112 19.66 5.69 2.47
C ASN A 112 19.42 6.12 1.03
N SER A 113 20.15 5.51 0.09
CA SER A 113 19.89 5.64 -1.34
C SER A 113 18.83 4.65 -1.76
N TYR A 114 17.85 5.13 -2.53
CA TYR A 114 16.77 4.32 -3.09
C TYR A 114 16.76 4.48 -4.60
N PHE A 115 16.96 3.39 -5.32
CA PHE A 115 17.09 3.39 -6.77
C PHE A 115 16.03 4.23 -7.52
N TRP A 116 14.76 4.06 -7.18
CA TRP A 116 13.68 4.80 -7.85
C TRP A 116 13.58 6.26 -7.42
N VAL A 117 13.99 6.60 -6.19
CA VAL A 117 14.06 7.99 -5.72
C VAL A 117 15.18 8.73 -6.44
N ASP A 118 16.36 8.11 -6.53
CA ASP A 118 17.52 8.71 -7.22
C ASP A 118 17.24 8.86 -8.72
N ARG A 119 16.61 7.87 -9.34
CA ARG A 119 16.22 7.91 -10.75
C ARG A 119 15.14 8.98 -11.00
N GLN A 120 14.17 9.13 -10.11
CA GLN A 120 13.16 10.19 -10.19
C GLN A 120 13.78 11.58 -10.15
N ALA A 121 14.83 11.78 -9.36
CA ALA A 121 15.50 13.08 -9.22
C ALA A 121 16.08 13.62 -10.55
N SER A 122 16.47 12.73 -11.47
CA SER A 122 16.98 13.06 -12.82
C SER A 122 15.91 12.91 -13.93
N SER A 123 14.69 12.50 -13.60
CA SER A 123 13.62 12.30 -14.57
C SER A 123 13.08 13.61 -15.16
N PRO A 124 12.76 13.65 -16.46
CA PRO A 124 12.06 14.77 -17.09
C PRO A 124 10.68 15.04 -16.46
N ASP A 125 10.04 14.01 -15.90
CA ASP A 125 8.75 14.13 -15.21
C ASP A 125 8.80 15.06 -13.99
N ARG A 126 9.97 15.22 -13.37
CA ARG A 126 10.17 16.19 -12.28
C ARG A 126 9.91 17.63 -12.72
N LEU A 127 10.45 18.02 -13.89
CA LEU A 127 10.24 19.35 -14.44
C LEU A 127 8.81 19.52 -14.97
N GLU A 128 8.30 18.52 -15.66
CA GLU A 128 6.93 18.49 -16.17
C GLU A 128 5.92 18.69 -15.03
N GLY A 129 6.07 17.97 -13.93
CA GLY A 129 5.17 18.11 -12.78
C GLY A 129 5.15 19.52 -12.19
N MET A 130 6.32 20.13 -12.02
CA MET A 130 6.44 21.50 -11.52
C MET A 130 5.82 22.51 -12.49
N GLN A 131 6.08 22.36 -13.79
CA GLN A 131 5.53 23.26 -14.83
C GLN A 131 4.01 23.11 -14.94
N ALA A 132 3.49 21.89 -14.97
CA ALA A 132 2.07 21.62 -15.02
C ALA A 132 1.33 22.24 -13.82
N PHE A 133 1.92 22.11 -12.61
CA PHE A 133 1.37 22.70 -11.40
C PHE A 133 1.28 24.23 -11.48
N VAL A 134 2.36 24.91 -11.89
CA VAL A 134 2.40 26.37 -12.04
C VAL A 134 1.41 26.84 -13.13
N GLN A 135 1.32 26.10 -14.23
CA GLN A 135 0.44 26.39 -15.36
C GLN A 135 -1.03 25.95 -15.13
N LYS A 136 -1.33 25.29 -14.02
CA LYS A 136 -2.66 24.75 -13.68
C LYS A 136 -3.24 23.84 -14.77
N ARG A 137 -2.41 23.00 -15.36
CA ARG A 137 -2.78 21.99 -16.37
C ARG A 137 -2.46 20.58 -15.88
N SER A 138 -3.06 19.60 -16.51
CA SER A 138 -2.70 18.20 -16.28
C SER A 138 -1.28 17.93 -16.79
N PRO A 139 -0.45 17.20 -16.02
CA PRO A 139 0.88 16.79 -16.43
C PRO A 139 0.83 15.68 -17.50
N GLN A 140 1.89 15.59 -18.28
CA GLN A 140 2.09 14.55 -19.28
C GLN A 140 3.33 13.74 -18.93
N TRP A 141 3.13 12.61 -18.24
CA TRP A 141 4.23 11.79 -17.75
C TRP A 141 4.87 10.98 -18.89
N LYS A 142 6.20 10.97 -18.93
CA LYS A 142 7.00 10.15 -19.86
C LYS A 142 7.49 8.84 -19.23
N GLY A 143 7.48 8.75 -17.92
CA GLY A 143 7.91 7.57 -17.20
C GLY A 143 9.40 7.26 -17.42
N ASP A 144 9.68 5.99 -17.78
CA ASP A 144 11.05 5.53 -18.04
C ASP A 144 11.57 5.92 -19.45
N GLU A 145 10.72 6.47 -20.32
CA GLU A 145 11.09 6.88 -21.67
C GLU A 145 11.91 8.19 -21.60
N GLY A 146 13.21 8.07 -21.37
CA GLY A 146 14.13 9.20 -21.36
C GLY A 146 15.00 9.36 -20.11
N ALA A 147 15.13 8.31 -19.31
CA ALA A 147 16.02 8.25 -18.16
C ALA A 147 17.20 7.29 -18.41
#